data_a4a17c4231f53403e25d8480ee952181
#
_entry.id   a4a17c4231f53403e25d8480ee952181
#
_cell.length_a   1.000
_cell.length_b   1.000
_cell.length_c   1.000
_cell.angle_alpha   90.00
_cell.angle_beta   90.00
_cell.angle_gamma   90.00
#
_symmetry.space_group_name_H-M   'P 1'
#
loop_
_entity.id
_entity.type
_entity.pdbx_description
1 polymer ?
#
loop_
_entity_poly.entity_id
_entity_poly.type
_entity_poly.pdbx_seq_one_letter_code
_entity_poly.pdbx_strand_id
1 'polypeptide(L)'
;MFETICDLIPRDPDYAPRSRMLDILQRVLNGTLYDVLPHQFHEERGAGGDYIPLRNRRPSVRYALSRIVVEDSVALLFSEGHFPTIDCSDGAVRAVFADLVKECRLNQVMIEAAIRGSVGSGAILMRVLRGRLFFSALETTFLTPSWDPEAPDTLLAVTERYKVTGAQLAGEGYTIADPALEYWFMRRWDREAETWYQPLPVGAATPPAIDPARSVRHALGFVPLVWVRNLPGPSATGDPNDGASTFRAAIETQIEIDYQLSQAGRGLKYSSDPTLLIKEPASTDGEIVKGAGNALVVSEKGDAKLLEIGGTASAAVLDYVRVLREMALESIHGNRASADRLTAAQSGRALELMNQGLIWLADMLRVSYGEGALLALARMVLQAAQRYRLIVQGEAIPRLDPAARLTLAWPRWVPPTADDRMKDAQTLATLAAARQISQQTAIKSIAATYDIEDIPAELARIAADPSVQFPRNSG
;
A
#
# COMPACT_ATOMS: atom_id res chain seq x y z
N MET A 1 11.18 21.81 -1.91
CA MET A 1 12.26 20.92 -1.39
C MET A 1 12.26 19.55 -2.09
N PHE A 2 11.12 18.97 -2.39
CA PHE A 2 11.01 17.69 -3.12
C PHE A 2 11.76 17.71 -4.46
N GLU A 3 11.53 18.71 -5.31
CA GLU A 3 12.22 18.86 -6.60
C GLU A 3 13.75 18.88 -6.44
N THR A 4 14.25 19.63 -5.46
CA THR A 4 15.70 19.70 -5.18
C THR A 4 16.28 18.32 -4.84
N ILE A 5 15.56 17.50 -4.08
CA ILE A 5 15.99 16.13 -3.75
C ILE A 5 15.92 15.25 -5.00
N CYS A 6 14.85 15.38 -5.80
CA CYS A 6 14.71 14.65 -7.06
C CYS A 6 15.85 14.93 -8.04
N ASP A 7 16.36 16.17 -8.08
CA ASP A 7 17.47 16.54 -8.97
C ASP A 7 18.81 15.91 -8.55
N LEU A 8 18.95 15.55 -7.27
CA LEU A 8 20.12 14.82 -6.78
C LEU A 8 20.10 13.33 -7.12
N ILE A 9 18.92 12.77 -7.43
CA ILE A 9 18.79 11.37 -7.85
C ILE A 9 19.34 11.23 -9.27
N PRO A 10 20.36 10.38 -9.50
CA PRO A 10 21.00 10.23 -10.80
C PRO A 10 19.97 9.93 -11.90
N ARG A 11 20.12 10.59 -13.04
CA ARG A 11 19.34 10.30 -14.24
C ARG A 11 20.06 9.25 -15.06
N ASP A 12 19.44 8.13 -15.26
CA ASP A 12 19.90 7.14 -16.23
C ASP A 12 19.20 7.42 -17.59
N PRO A 13 19.95 7.78 -18.63
CA PRO A 13 19.38 8.13 -19.94
C PRO A 13 18.70 6.94 -20.62
N ASP A 14 19.00 5.71 -20.23
CA ASP A 14 18.45 4.49 -20.81
C ASP A 14 17.03 4.17 -20.31
N TYR A 15 16.57 4.85 -19.26
CA TYR A 15 15.23 4.69 -18.73
C TYR A 15 14.30 5.84 -19.14
N ALA A 16 13.03 5.49 -19.36
CA ALA A 16 12.00 6.48 -19.62
C ALA A 16 11.80 7.43 -18.42
N PRO A 17 11.39 8.68 -18.63
CA PRO A 17 11.06 9.62 -17.53
C PRO A 17 10.01 9.05 -16.56
N ARG A 18 9.08 8.23 -17.05
CA ARG A 18 8.10 7.49 -16.26
C ARG A 18 8.78 6.62 -15.20
N SER A 19 9.72 5.78 -15.59
CA SER A 19 10.42 4.87 -14.68
C SER A 19 11.13 5.62 -13.56
N ARG A 20 11.80 6.74 -13.90
CA ARG A 20 12.46 7.60 -12.91
C ARG A 20 11.46 8.18 -11.90
N MET A 21 10.31 8.67 -12.36
CA MET A 21 9.31 9.24 -11.46
C MET A 21 8.70 8.17 -10.55
N LEU A 22 8.42 6.97 -11.06
CA LEU A 22 7.95 5.85 -10.24
C LEU A 22 8.99 5.43 -9.19
N ASP A 23 10.29 5.35 -9.55
CA ASP A 23 11.37 5.07 -8.58
C ASP A 23 11.42 6.13 -7.47
N ILE A 24 11.31 7.41 -7.83
CA ILE A 24 11.25 8.50 -6.84
C ILE A 24 10.07 8.34 -5.88
N LEU A 25 8.87 8.09 -6.40
CA LEU A 25 7.69 7.88 -5.58
C LEU A 25 7.81 6.62 -4.71
N GLN A 26 8.42 5.56 -5.24
CA GLN A 26 8.73 4.35 -4.48
C GLN A 26 9.70 4.63 -3.32
N ARG A 27 10.71 5.48 -3.53
CA ARG A 27 11.62 5.93 -2.46
C ARG A 27 10.90 6.72 -1.37
N VAL A 28 9.91 7.55 -1.72
CA VAL A 28 9.05 8.23 -0.74
C VAL A 28 8.29 7.21 0.10
N LEU A 29 7.63 6.26 -0.56
CA LEU A 29 6.84 5.21 0.09
C LEU A 29 7.69 4.34 1.03
N ASN A 30 8.90 3.99 0.61
CA ASN A 30 9.84 3.15 1.37
C ASN A 30 10.68 3.93 2.40
N GLY A 31 10.54 5.26 2.47
CA GLY A 31 11.31 6.10 3.38
C GLY A 31 12.79 6.26 3.02
N THR A 32 13.19 5.93 1.78
CA THR A 32 14.58 6.00 1.28
C THR A 32 14.86 7.23 0.44
N LEU A 33 13.90 8.17 0.32
CA LEU A 33 14.05 9.39 -0.48
C LEU A 33 15.31 10.19 -0.12
N TYR A 34 15.60 10.30 1.17
CA TYR A 34 16.71 11.11 1.68
C TYR A 34 18.08 10.42 1.59
N ASP A 35 18.16 9.16 1.19
CA ASP A 35 19.44 8.42 1.16
C ASP A 35 20.40 8.96 0.11
N VAL A 36 19.90 9.71 -0.86
CA VAL A 36 20.70 10.44 -1.85
C VAL A 36 21.44 11.63 -1.26
N LEU A 37 20.97 12.19 -0.12
CA LEU A 37 21.62 13.32 0.51
C LEU A 37 22.95 12.89 1.16
N PRO A 38 24.06 13.63 0.93
CA PRO A 38 25.38 13.17 1.36
C PRO A 38 25.63 13.28 2.87
N HIS A 39 24.99 14.26 3.54
CA HIS A 39 25.31 14.61 4.93
C HIS A 39 24.28 14.11 5.92
N GLN A 40 24.74 13.73 7.11
CA GLN A 40 23.87 13.43 8.25
C GLN A 40 23.26 14.74 8.83
N PHE A 41 22.14 14.63 9.53
CA PHE A 41 21.46 15.80 10.08
C PHE A 41 22.32 16.65 11.02
N HIS A 42 23.19 16.00 11.79
CA HIS A 42 24.07 16.67 12.75
C HIS A 42 25.32 17.33 12.15
N GLU A 43 25.63 17.02 10.89
CA GLU A 43 26.78 17.61 10.18
C GLU A 43 26.44 19.03 9.72
N GLU A 44 26.87 20.02 10.50
CA GLU A 44 26.60 21.43 10.22
C GLU A 44 27.67 22.10 9.39
N ARG A 45 28.88 21.59 9.46
CA ARG A 45 30.05 22.09 8.78
C ARG A 45 30.75 21.01 8.01
N GLY A 46 31.15 21.30 6.82
CA GLY A 46 32.00 20.45 6.00
C GLY A 46 33.43 20.41 6.52
N ALA A 47 34.27 19.57 5.92
CA ALA A 47 35.68 19.43 6.27
C ALA A 47 36.46 20.76 6.16
N GLY A 48 36.02 21.68 5.28
CA GLY A 48 36.59 23.05 5.12
C GLY A 48 36.03 24.08 6.11
N GLY A 49 35.14 23.70 7.02
CA GLY A 49 34.51 24.63 7.97
C GLY A 49 33.27 25.35 7.43
N ASP A 50 32.92 25.18 6.16
CA ASP A 50 31.77 25.81 5.52
C ASP A 50 30.44 25.21 6.05
N TYR A 51 29.44 26.09 6.17
CA TYR A 51 28.11 25.67 6.60
C TYR A 51 27.41 24.80 5.55
N ILE A 52 26.94 23.62 5.98
CA ILE A 52 26.15 22.72 5.16
C ILE A 52 24.68 23.13 5.27
N PRO A 53 24.02 23.58 4.18
CA PRO A 53 22.60 23.93 4.21
C PRO A 53 21.72 22.76 4.67
N LEU A 54 20.65 23.06 5.40
CA LEU A 54 19.73 22.06 5.95
C LEU A 54 19.17 21.14 4.85
N ARG A 55 18.86 21.66 3.67
CA ARG A 55 18.37 20.91 2.50
C ARG A 55 19.32 19.83 1.99
N ASN A 56 20.61 19.89 2.36
CA ASN A 56 21.63 18.90 1.96
C ASN A 56 21.90 17.86 3.05
N ARG A 57 21.18 17.95 4.17
CA ARG A 57 21.32 17.03 5.30
C ARG A 57 20.13 16.10 5.39
N ARG A 58 20.38 14.83 5.68
CA ARG A 58 19.32 13.80 5.87
C ARG A 58 18.54 14.09 7.16
N PRO A 59 17.20 14.19 7.12
CA PRO A 59 16.42 14.28 8.35
C PRO A 59 16.71 13.11 9.30
N SER A 60 16.89 13.41 10.59
CA SER A 60 17.12 12.38 11.63
C SER A 60 15.82 11.69 12.07
N VAL A 61 14.70 12.36 11.88
CA VAL A 61 13.36 11.81 12.11
C VAL A 61 12.67 11.74 10.77
N ARG A 62 12.12 10.56 10.43
CA ARG A 62 11.38 10.33 9.19
C ARG A 62 9.98 9.84 9.59
N TYR A 63 8.99 10.71 9.38
CA TYR A 63 7.60 10.38 9.63
C TYR A 63 6.97 9.81 8.36
N ALA A 64 6.81 8.51 8.28
CA ALA A 64 6.35 7.81 7.09
C ALA A 64 4.85 8.03 6.79
N LEU A 65 4.39 9.28 6.73
CA LEU A 65 2.98 9.66 6.56
C LEU A 65 2.36 9.03 5.31
N SER A 66 3.05 9.12 4.17
CA SER A 66 2.60 8.54 2.90
C SER A 66 2.34 7.05 3.01
N ARG A 67 3.26 6.33 3.66
CA ARG A 67 3.14 4.89 3.88
C ARG A 67 1.97 4.54 4.79
N ILE A 68 1.79 5.27 5.89
CA ILE A 68 0.68 5.08 6.83
C ILE A 68 -0.66 5.19 6.09
N VAL A 69 -0.86 6.25 5.29
CA VAL A 69 -2.13 6.43 4.56
C VAL A 69 -2.36 5.32 3.53
N VAL A 70 -1.30 4.89 2.84
CA VAL A 70 -1.41 3.76 1.89
C VAL A 70 -1.77 2.48 2.62
N GLU A 71 -1.09 2.13 3.70
CA GLU A 71 -1.36 0.92 4.47
C GLU A 71 -2.76 0.93 5.10
N ASP A 72 -3.19 2.06 5.68
CA ASP A 72 -4.53 2.21 6.25
C ASP A 72 -5.63 2.06 5.18
N SER A 73 -5.46 2.69 4.01
CA SER A 73 -6.45 2.60 2.93
C SER A 73 -6.52 1.18 2.35
N VAL A 74 -5.38 0.52 2.15
CA VAL A 74 -5.31 -0.85 1.63
C VAL A 74 -5.84 -1.87 2.64
N ALA A 75 -5.63 -1.66 3.94
CA ALA A 75 -6.20 -2.50 4.98
C ALA A 75 -7.74 -2.51 4.96
N LEU A 76 -8.37 -1.36 4.66
CA LEU A 76 -9.82 -1.28 4.47
C LEU A 76 -10.34 -2.04 3.23
N LEU A 77 -9.47 -2.37 2.28
CA LEU A 77 -9.86 -3.12 1.09
C LEU A 77 -9.69 -4.63 1.25
N PHE A 78 -8.50 -5.04 1.73
CA PHE A 78 -8.03 -6.40 1.53
C PHE A 78 -7.53 -7.09 2.80
N SER A 79 -7.63 -6.47 3.98
CA SER A 79 -7.41 -7.21 5.23
C SER A 79 -8.44 -8.35 5.37
N GLU A 80 -8.17 -9.31 6.21
CA GLU A 80 -8.99 -10.53 6.36
C GLU A 80 -10.49 -10.22 6.56
N GLY A 81 -10.81 -9.21 7.38
CA GLY A 81 -12.20 -8.81 7.62
C GLY A 81 -12.83 -7.92 6.54
N HIS A 82 -12.06 -7.44 5.55
CA HIS A 82 -12.52 -6.52 4.51
C HIS A 82 -12.40 -7.09 3.09
N PHE A 83 -11.76 -8.26 2.93
CA PHE A 83 -11.63 -8.89 1.61
C PHE A 83 -13.00 -9.24 1.02
N PRO A 84 -13.30 -8.85 -0.24
CA PRO A 84 -14.61 -9.10 -0.82
C PRO A 84 -14.78 -10.58 -1.19
N THR A 85 -16.01 -11.06 -1.07
CA THR A 85 -16.38 -12.36 -1.61
C THR A 85 -16.60 -12.25 -3.11
N ILE A 86 -15.97 -13.13 -3.90
CA ILE A 86 -16.25 -13.28 -5.33
C ILE A 86 -17.54 -14.08 -5.46
N ASP A 87 -18.65 -13.40 -5.76
CA ASP A 87 -19.98 -13.98 -5.85
C ASP A 87 -20.37 -14.33 -7.29
N CYS A 88 -21.12 -15.40 -7.43
CA CYS A 88 -21.67 -15.91 -8.69
C CYS A 88 -23.02 -16.58 -8.43
N SER A 89 -23.91 -16.56 -9.41
CA SER A 89 -25.18 -17.31 -9.36
C SER A 89 -24.96 -18.83 -9.30
N ASP A 90 -23.84 -19.32 -9.86
CA ASP A 90 -23.42 -20.72 -9.78
C ASP A 90 -22.68 -20.98 -8.45
N GLY A 91 -23.29 -21.82 -7.59
CA GLY A 91 -22.71 -22.17 -6.30
C GLY A 91 -21.39 -22.94 -6.40
N ALA A 92 -21.19 -23.74 -7.47
CA ALA A 92 -19.95 -24.49 -7.67
C ALA A 92 -18.79 -23.53 -8.02
N VAL A 93 -19.04 -22.53 -8.88
CA VAL A 93 -18.06 -21.47 -9.20
C VAL A 93 -17.70 -20.67 -7.95
N ARG A 94 -18.69 -20.32 -7.13
CA ARG A 94 -18.45 -19.58 -5.87
C ARG A 94 -17.56 -20.37 -4.90
N ALA A 95 -17.82 -21.65 -4.71
CA ALA A 95 -17.01 -22.50 -3.84
C ALA A 95 -15.56 -22.59 -4.32
N VAL A 96 -15.33 -22.78 -5.62
CA VAL A 96 -13.98 -22.81 -6.21
C VAL A 96 -13.23 -21.50 -5.96
N PHE A 97 -13.88 -20.33 -6.11
CA PHE A 97 -13.21 -19.05 -5.82
C PHE A 97 -12.92 -18.86 -4.34
N ALA A 98 -13.80 -19.32 -3.43
CA ALA A 98 -13.53 -19.26 -1.99
C ALA A 98 -12.28 -20.06 -1.61
N ASP A 99 -12.10 -21.25 -2.18
CA ASP A 99 -10.94 -22.10 -1.97
C ASP A 99 -9.67 -21.51 -2.62
N LEU A 100 -9.80 -20.97 -3.83
CA LEU A 100 -8.70 -20.35 -4.57
C LEU A 100 -8.16 -19.10 -3.86
N VAL A 101 -9.04 -18.27 -3.28
CA VAL A 101 -8.63 -17.10 -2.49
C VAL A 101 -7.73 -17.52 -1.32
N LYS A 102 -8.08 -18.62 -0.63
CA LYS A 102 -7.30 -19.15 0.49
C LYS A 102 -5.99 -19.79 0.03
N GLU A 103 -6.05 -20.69 -0.98
CA GLU A 103 -4.86 -21.42 -1.46
C GLU A 103 -3.80 -20.47 -2.04
N CYS A 104 -4.21 -19.52 -2.88
CA CYS A 104 -3.30 -18.57 -3.52
C CYS A 104 -2.96 -17.38 -2.63
N ARG A 105 -3.52 -17.29 -1.41
CA ARG A 105 -3.38 -16.13 -0.52
C ARG A 105 -3.67 -14.83 -1.25
N LEU A 106 -4.78 -14.81 -1.98
CA LEU A 106 -5.09 -13.73 -2.91
C LEU A 106 -5.28 -12.39 -2.21
N ASN A 107 -5.75 -12.39 -0.95
CA ASN A 107 -5.77 -11.19 -0.10
C ASN A 107 -4.38 -10.57 0.06
N GLN A 108 -3.35 -11.37 0.35
CA GLN A 108 -1.97 -10.88 0.51
C GLN A 108 -1.42 -10.33 -0.81
N VAL A 109 -1.67 -11.01 -1.93
CA VAL A 109 -1.27 -10.54 -3.27
C VAL A 109 -1.92 -9.20 -3.61
N MET A 110 -3.22 -9.04 -3.30
CA MET A 110 -3.95 -7.79 -3.55
C MET A 110 -3.47 -6.64 -2.67
N ILE A 111 -3.15 -6.92 -1.39
CA ILE A 111 -2.51 -5.94 -0.49
C ILE A 111 -1.19 -5.47 -1.09
N GLU A 112 -0.32 -6.40 -1.47
CA GLU A 112 0.98 -6.08 -2.07
C GLU A 112 0.83 -5.29 -3.38
N ALA A 113 -0.10 -5.69 -4.25
CA ALA A 113 -0.37 -5.00 -5.50
C ALA A 113 -0.87 -3.56 -5.29
N ALA A 114 -1.75 -3.34 -4.31
CA ALA A 114 -2.28 -2.02 -4.00
C ALA A 114 -1.23 -1.12 -3.33
N ILE A 115 -0.39 -1.66 -2.44
CA ILE A 115 0.73 -0.91 -1.84
C ILE A 115 1.73 -0.50 -2.93
N ARG A 116 2.20 -1.45 -3.75
CA ARG A 116 3.13 -1.16 -4.85
C ARG A 116 2.53 -0.22 -5.89
N GLY A 117 1.25 -0.38 -6.18
CA GLY A 117 0.53 0.42 -7.15
C GLY A 117 0.20 1.84 -6.69
N SER A 118 0.27 2.13 -5.38
CA SER A 118 -0.05 3.45 -4.80
C SER A 118 0.77 4.61 -5.37
N VAL A 119 1.91 4.33 -6.01
CA VAL A 119 2.76 5.30 -6.70
C VAL A 119 2.15 5.80 -8.01
N GLY A 120 1.31 4.98 -8.68
CA GLY A 120 0.66 5.34 -9.95
C GLY A 120 -0.01 4.17 -10.65
N SER A 121 0.61 3.00 -10.67
CA SER A 121 0.04 1.79 -11.26
C SER A 121 0.53 0.54 -10.58
N GLY A 122 -0.31 -0.51 -10.58
CA GLY A 122 -0.01 -1.85 -10.12
C GLY A 122 -0.09 -2.87 -11.25
N ALA A 123 0.59 -3.99 -11.10
CA ALA A 123 0.52 -5.11 -12.03
C ALA A 123 0.46 -6.43 -11.27
N ILE A 124 -0.40 -7.35 -11.69
CA ILE A 124 -0.55 -8.66 -11.07
C ILE A 124 -0.41 -9.73 -12.16
N LEU A 125 0.59 -10.57 -12.01
CA LEU A 125 0.86 -11.68 -12.92
C LEU A 125 0.19 -12.97 -12.43
N MET A 126 -0.52 -13.65 -13.32
CA MET A 126 -1.06 -14.99 -13.11
C MET A 126 -0.18 -16.02 -13.81
N ARG A 127 0.16 -17.10 -13.15
CA ARG A 127 0.86 -18.25 -13.75
C ARG A 127 0.12 -19.54 -13.46
N VAL A 128 0.11 -20.44 -14.43
CA VAL A 128 -0.39 -21.81 -14.30
C VAL A 128 0.79 -22.76 -14.36
N LEU A 129 1.11 -23.40 -13.24
CA LEU A 129 2.21 -24.36 -13.14
C LEU A 129 1.69 -25.71 -12.68
N ARG A 130 1.78 -26.71 -13.54
CA ARG A 130 1.28 -28.07 -13.25
C ARG A 130 -0.19 -28.09 -12.82
N GLY A 131 -1.01 -27.24 -13.42
CA GLY A 131 -2.43 -27.08 -13.08
C GLY A 131 -2.74 -26.20 -11.88
N ARG A 132 -1.76 -25.79 -11.09
CA ARG A 132 -1.94 -24.88 -9.96
C ARG A 132 -1.79 -23.42 -10.39
N LEU A 133 -2.57 -22.54 -9.78
CA LEU A 133 -2.54 -21.11 -10.01
C LEU A 133 -1.60 -20.40 -9.02
N PHE A 134 -0.83 -19.46 -9.53
CA PHE A 134 0.03 -18.58 -8.75
C PHE A 134 -0.18 -17.14 -9.18
N PHE A 135 -0.28 -16.25 -8.21
CA PHE A 135 -0.39 -14.81 -8.45
C PHE A 135 0.78 -14.09 -7.79
N SER A 136 1.29 -13.07 -8.45
CA SER A 136 2.36 -12.24 -7.92
C SER A 136 2.15 -10.79 -8.29
N ALA A 137 2.27 -9.89 -7.32
CA ALA A 137 2.31 -8.46 -7.55
C ALA A 137 3.67 -8.08 -8.12
N LEU A 138 3.67 -7.32 -9.22
CA LEU A 138 4.88 -6.83 -9.87
C LEU A 138 5.02 -5.32 -9.66
N GLU A 139 6.25 -4.87 -9.58
CA GLU A 139 6.57 -3.45 -9.56
C GLU A 139 6.55 -2.90 -10.99
N THR A 140 5.84 -1.79 -11.20
CA THR A 140 5.59 -1.26 -12.55
C THR A 140 6.67 -0.30 -13.04
N THR A 141 7.68 0.00 -12.23
CA THR A 141 8.77 0.93 -12.56
C THR A 141 9.46 0.60 -13.87
N PHE A 142 9.70 -0.70 -14.11
CA PHE A 142 10.39 -1.21 -15.30
C PHE A 142 9.50 -2.01 -16.24
N LEU A 143 8.18 -1.95 -16.02
CA LEU A 143 7.20 -2.59 -16.89
C LEU A 143 6.64 -1.58 -17.90
N THR A 144 6.54 -1.99 -19.15
CA THR A 144 5.93 -1.22 -20.24
C THR A 144 4.77 -2.02 -20.85
N PRO A 145 3.51 -1.60 -20.61
CA PRO A 145 2.35 -2.21 -21.24
C PRO A 145 2.21 -1.75 -22.69
N SER A 146 1.69 -2.62 -23.53
CA SER A 146 1.28 -2.33 -24.91
C SER A 146 -0.19 -2.66 -25.06
N TRP A 147 -0.99 -1.67 -25.46
CA TRP A 147 -2.43 -1.76 -25.59
C TRP A 147 -2.87 -1.83 -27.05
N ASP A 148 -4.05 -2.39 -27.26
CA ASP A 148 -4.68 -2.40 -28.56
C ASP A 148 -5.18 -0.97 -28.91
N PRO A 149 -4.75 -0.39 -30.05
CA PRO A 149 -5.19 0.95 -30.44
C PRO A 149 -6.71 1.07 -30.70
N GLU A 150 -7.35 -0.04 -31.10
CA GLU A 150 -8.77 -0.09 -31.40
C GLU A 150 -9.61 -0.43 -30.15
N ALA A 151 -9.02 -1.10 -29.16
CA ALA A 151 -9.62 -1.48 -27.90
C ALA A 151 -8.68 -1.11 -26.73
N PRO A 152 -8.69 0.17 -26.26
CA PRO A 152 -7.71 0.70 -25.30
C PRO A 152 -7.69 0.04 -23.90
N ASP A 153 -8.66 -0.82 -23.61
CA ASP A 153 -8.75 -1.66 -22.42
C ASP A 153 -8.14 -3.06 -22.61
N THR A 154 -7.73 -3.39 -23.84
CA THR A 154 -7.18 -4.70 -24.19
C THR A 154 -5.66 -4.67 -24.17
N LEU A 155 -5.05 -5.39 -23.23
CA LEU A 155 -3.62 -5.52 -23.13
C LEU A 155 -3.10 -6.52 -24.17
N LEU A 156 -2.14 -6.08 -25.01
CA LEU A 156 -1.50 -6.92 -26.04
C LEU A 156 -0.24 -7.59 -25.52
N ALA A 157 0.56 -6.88 -24.76
CA ALA A 157 1.79 -7.39 -24.15
C ALA A 157 2.23 -6.51 -22.99
N VAL A 158 3.08 -7.07 -22.13
CA VAL A 158 3.86 -6.31 -21.14
C VAL A 158 5.30 -6.71 -21.26
N THR A 159 6.19 -5.73 -21.34
CA THR A 159 7.63 -5.94 -21.40
C THR A 159 8.25 -5.43 -20.09
N GLU A 160 9.04 -6.26 -19.45
CA GLU A 160 9.90 -5.92 -18.32
C GLU A 160 11.32 -5.72 -18.84
N ARG A 161 11.93 -4.59 -18.48
CA ARG A 161 13.31 -4.29 -18.87
C ARG A 161 14.01 -3.43 -17.83
N TYR A 162 15.09 -3.96 -17.23
CA TYR A 162 15.90 -3.22 -16.26
C TYR A 162 17.36 -3.66 -16.31
N LYS A 163 18.24 -2.81 -15.76
CA LYS A 163 19.67 -3.11 -15.65
C LYS A 163 19.93 -3.92 -14.38
N VAL A 164 20.81 -4.88 -14.50
CA VAL A 164 21.21 -5.77 -13.39
C VAL A 164 22.70 -6.09 -13.53
N THR A 165 23.39 -6.28 -12.40
CA THR A 165 24.81 -6.63 -12.45
C THR A 165 25.02 -8.06 -12.92
N GLY A 166 26.11 -8.30 -13.65
CA GLY A 166 26.46 -9.67 -14.08
C GLY A 166 26.61 -10.64 -12.93
N ALA A 167 27.07 -10.17 -11.77
CA ALA A 167 27.19 -11.00 -10.55
C ALA A 167 25.80 -11.50 -10.07
N GLN A 168 24.77 -10.64 -10.09
CA GLN A 168 23.41 -11.05 -9.73
C GLN A 168 22.86 -12.09 -10.71
N LEU A 169 23.03 -11.86 -12.01
CA LEU A 169 22.59 -12.79 -13.05
C LEU A 169 23.30 -14.16 -12.95
N ALA A 170 24.58 -14.15 -12.68
CA ALA A 170 25.34 -15.40 -12.44
C ALA A 170 24.77 -16.17 -11.22
N GLY A 171 24.37 -15.45 -10.15
CA GLY A 171 23.68 -16.05 -9.00
C GLY A 171 22.31 -16.65 -9.35
N GLU A 172 21.64 -16.13 -10.37
CA GLU A 172 20.36 -16.63 -10.91
C GLU A 172 20.52 -17.75 -11.95
N GLY A 173 21.76 -18.18 -12.18
CA GLY A 173 22.08 -19.29 -13.07
C GLY A 173 22.20 -18.92 -14.55
N TYR A 174 22.47 -17.65 -14.86
CA TYR A 174 22.84 -17.23 -16.22
C TYR A 174 24.33 -17.44 -16.46
N THR A 175 24.69 -17.81 -17.67
CA THR A 175 26.09 -17.81 -18.10
C THR A 175 26.49 -16.39 -18.49
N ILE A 176 27.28 -15.74 -17.67
CA ILE A 176 27.69 -14.35 -17.80
C ILE A 176 29.19 -14.30 -18.11
N ALA A 177 29.57 -13.54 -19.17
CA ALA A 177 30.97 -13.41 -19.56
C ALA A 177 31.79 -12.57 -18.58
N ASP A 178 31.24 -11.47 -18.09
CA ASP A 178 31.88 -10.58 -17.13
C ASP A 178 30.90 -10.19 -16.01
N PRO A 179 31.07 -10.71 -14.78
CA PRO A 179 30.22 -10.38 -13.64
C PRO A 179 30.27 -8.93 -13.18
N ALA A 180 31.29 -8.17 -13.57
CA ALA A 180 31.44 -6.76 -13.16
C ALA A 180 30.64 -5.79 -14.02
N LEU A 181 30.21 -6.20 -15.21
CA LEU A 181 29.43 -5.38 -16.12
C LEU A 181 27.95 -5.38 -15.74
N GLU A 182 27.25 -4.34 -16.19
CA GLU A 182 25.80 -4.26 -16.17
C GLU A 182 25.19 -4.86 -17.46
N TYR A 183 24.08 -5.53 -17.27
CA TYR A 183 23.34 -6.20 -18.32
C TYR A 183 21.88 -5.77 -18.32
N TRP A 184 21.26 -5.73 -19.50
CA TRP A 184 19.83 -5.67 -19.64
C TRP A 184 19.23 -7.03 -19.33
N PHE A 185 18.39 -7.09 -18.29
CA PHE A 185 17.41 -8.15 -18.09
C PHE A 185 16.15 -7.80 -18.85
N MET A 186 15.59 -8.74 -19.60
CA MET A 186 14.39 -8.51 -20.39
C MET A 186 13.49 -9.74 -20.42
N ARG A 187 12.19 -9.50 -20.21
CA ARG A 187 11.14 -10.49 -20.24
C ARG A 187 9.87 -9.89 -20.84
N ARG A 188 9.08 -10.68 -21.57
CA ARG A 188 7.85 -10.21 -22.20
C ARG A 188 6.74 -11.24 -22.01
N TRP A 189 5.57 -10.79 -21.68
CA TRP A 189 4.33 -11.57 -21.67
C TRP A 189 3.41 -11.06 -22.76
N ASP A 190 2.89 -11.97 -23.58
CA ASP A 190 1.85 -11.70 -24.55
C ASP A 190 0.73 -12.75 -24.46
N ARG A 191 -0.13 -12.84 -25.45
CA ARG A 191 -1.28 -13.76 -25.45
C ARG A 191 -0.90 -15.23 -25.56
N GLU A 192 0.30 -15.54 -26.05
CA GLU A 192 0.75 -16.92 -26.36
C GLU A 192 1.85 -17.38 -25.43
N ALA A 193 2.77 -16.48 -25.06
CA ALA A 193 4.02 -16.87 -24.45
C ALA A 193 4.49 -15.90 -23.35
N GLU A 194 5.26 -16.44 -22.43
CA GLU A 194 6.21 -15.72 -21.59
C GLU A 194 7.59 -15.91 -22.25
N THR A 195 8.11 -14.84 -22.84
CA THR A 195 9.38 -14.85 -23.57
C THR A 195 10.46 -14.24 -22.70
N TRP A 196 11.51 -15.01 -22.48
CA TRP A 196 12.72 -14.58 -21.77
C TRP A 196 13.80 -14.29 -22.78
N TYR A 197 14.62 -13.29 -22.53
CA TYR A 197 15.74 -12.94 -23.38
C TYR A 197 17.05 -13.21 -22.65
N GLN A 198 18.08 -13.55 -23.42
CA GLN A 198 19.42 -13.66 -22.87
C GLN A 198 19.91 -12.29 -22.40
N PRO A 199 20.55 -12.21 -21.22
CA PRO A 199 21.11 -10.96 -20.73
C PRO A 199 22.06 -10.34 -21.74
N LEU A 200 21.87 -9.06 -22.04
CA LEU A 200 22.65 -8.31 -23.01
C LEU A 200 23.48 -7.23 -22.30
N PRO A 201 24.82 -7.17 -22.49
CA PRO A 201 25.63 -6.09 -21.91
C PRO A 201 25.07 -4.70 -22.26
N VAL A 202 25.04 -3.79 -21.30
CA VAL A 202 24.61 -2.40 -21.54
C VAL A 202 25.55 -1.75 -22.56
N GLY A 203 24.98 -1.10 -23.59
CA GLY A 203 25.74 -0.51 -24.69
C GLY A 203 25.98 -1.45 -25.88
N ALA A 204 25.57 -2.72 -25.81
CA ALA A 204 25.66 -3.62 -26.98
C ALA A 204 24.71 -3.16 -28.08
N ALA A 205 25.20 -3.18 -29.33
CA ALA A 205 24.43 -2.77 -30.50
C ALA A 205 23.53 -3.89 -31.07
N THR A 206 23.66 -5.12 -30.55
CA THR A 206 22.89 -6.28 -31.04
C THR A 206 21.52 -6.33 -30.34
N PRO A 207 20.46 -6.77 -31.04
CA PRO A 207 19.18 -7.00 -30.42
C PRO A 207 19.27 -8.16 -29.41
N PRO A 208 18.46 -8.17 -28.33
CA PRO A 208 18.44 -9.24 -27.36
C PRO A 208 17.95 -10.56 -28.00
N ALA A 209 18.71 -11.64 -27.84
CA ALA A 209 18.34 -12.97 -28.29
C ALA A 209 17.33 -13.62 -27.33
N ILE A 210 16.38 -14.39 -27.89
CA ILE A 210 15.44 -15.16 -27.07
C ILE A 210 16.19 -16.29 -26.35
N ASP A 211 15.88 -16.50 -25.10
CA ASP A 211 16.30 -17.66 -24.30
C ASP A 211 15.22 -18.77 -24.41
N PRO A 212 15.43 -19.79 -25.26
CA PRO A 212 14.43 -20.82 -25.45
C PRO A 212 14.29 -21.77 -24.26
N ALA A 213 15.32 -21.86 -23.41
CA ALA A 213 15.29 -22.74 -22.24
C ALA A 213 14.40 -22.18 -21.11
N ARG A 214 14.27 -20.86 -21.03
CA ARG A 214 13.46 -20.17 -20.01
C ARG A 214 12.10 -19.70 -20.54
N SER A 215 11.95 -19.57 -21.86
CA SER A 215 10.70 -19.15 -22.49
C SER A 215 9.66 -20.26 -22.45
N VAL A 216 8.40 -19.88 -22.18
CA VAL A 216 7.29 -20.83 -22.06
C VAL A 216 6.13 -20.37 -22.93
N ARG A 217 5.64 -21.27 -23.79
CA ARG A 217 4.42 -21.05 -24.55
C ARG A 217 3.22 -21.50 -23.71
N HIS A 218 2.48 -20.56 -23.15
CA HIS A 218 1.35 -20.85 -22.27
C HIS A 218 0.01 -20.96 -23.02
N ALA A 219 -0.11 -20.45 -24.24
CA ALA A 219 -1.30 -20.56 -25.09
C ALA A 219 -2.64 -20.23 -24.41
N LEU A 220 -2.65 -19.29 -23.45
CA LEU A 220 -3.85 -18.87 -22.73
C LEU A 220 -4.82 -18.10 -23.63
N GLY A 221 -4.34 -17.43 -24.67
CA GLY A 221 -5.12 -16.60 -25.58
C GLY A 221 -5.36 -15.18 -25.05
N PHE A 222 -4.80 -14.85 -23.88
CA PHE A 222 -4.78 -13.52 -23.28
C PHE A 222 -3.45 -13.30 -22.56
N VAL A 223 -3.10 -12.04 -22.31
CA VAL A 223 -1.90 -11.69 -21.52
C VAL A 223 -2.15 -12.06 -20.06
N PRO A 224 -1.35 -12.95 -19.43
CA PRO A 224 -1.60 -13.41 -18.06
C PRO A 224 -1.22 -12.36 -17.01
N LEU A 225 -1.52 -11.10 -17.27
CA LEU A 225 -1.20 -9.97 -16.40
C LEU A 225 -2.35 -8.97 -16.41
N VAL A 226 -2.72 -8.51 -15.22
CA VAL A 226 -3.67 -7.41 -15.04
C VAL A 226 -2.89 -6.15 -14.73
N TRP A 227 -3.17 -5.09 -15.50
CA TRP A 227 -2.62 -3.76 -15.28
C TRP A 227 -3.68 -2.87 -14.62
N VAL A 228 -3.32 -2.21 -13.51
CA VAL A 228 -4.23 -1.37 -12.73
C VAL A 228 -3.68 0.05 -12.67
N ARG A 229 -4.46 1.03 -13.11
CA ARG A 229 -4.21 2.44 -12.78
C ARG A 229 -4.68 2.69 -11.36
N ASN A 230 -3.83 3.30 -10.51
CA ASN A 230 -4.13 3.43 -9.08
C ASN A 230 -5.40 4.25 -8.82
N LEU A 231 -5.34 5.53 -8.89
CA LEU A 231 -6.49 6.43 -8.67
C LEU A 231 -6.86 7.18 -9.95
N PRO A 232 -8.15 7.53 -10.12
CA PRO A 232 -8.55 8.45 -11.19
C PRO A 232 -7.93 9.83 -10.96
N GLY A 233 -7.67 10.55 -12.06
CA GLY A 233 -7.10 11.90 -12.01
C GLY A 233 -5.82 12.04 -12.84
N PRO A 234 -5.06 13.12 -12.65
CA PRO A 234 -3.82 13.35 -13.37
C PRO A 234 -2.80 12.25 -13.08
N SER A 235 -2.19 11.71 -14.12
CA SER A 235 -1.15 10.69 -13.99
C SER A 235 -0.01 11.18 -13.08
N ALA A 236 0.44 10.30 -12.18
CA ALA A 236 1.55 10.58 -11.28
C ALA A 236 2.88 10.84 -12.02
N THR A 237 3.02 10.29 -13.22
CA THR A 237 4.24 10.36 -14.05
C THR A 237 4.06 11.18 -15.33
N GLY A 238 2.83 11.55 -15.69
CA GLY A 238 2.47 12.12 -16.99
C GLY A 238 2.25 11.06 -18.09
N ASP A 239 2.50 9.79 -17.80
CA ASP A 239 2.24 8.67 -18.73
C ASP A 239 0.78 8.19 -18.59
N PRO A 240 0.05 7.94 -19.69
CA PRO A 240 -1.33 7.49 -19.65
C PRO A 240 -1.53 6.09 -19.06
N ASN A 241 -0.46 5.31 -18.92
CA ASN A 241 -0.50 3.99 -18.30
C ASN A 241 -0.60 4.06 -16.78
N ASP A 242 -0.33 5.22 -16.16
CA ASP A 242 -0.38 5.43 -14.72
C ASP A 242 -1.60 6.26 -14.34
N GLY A 243 -2.16 5.97 -13.17
CA GLY A 243 -3.16 6.80 -12.50
C GLY A 243 -2.51 7.84 -11.58
N ALA A 244 -3.32 8.53 -10.79
CA ALA A 244 -2.82 9.42 -9.75
C ALA A 244 -2.21 8.62 -8.59
N SER A 245 -1.14 9.14 -7.98
CA SER A 245 -0.54 8.56 -6.78
C SER A 245 -1.43 8.85 -5.56
N THR A 246 -1.53 7.89 -4.65
CA THR A 246 -2.30 8.02 -3.41
C THR A 246 -1.77 9.14 -2.50
N PHE A 247 -0.48 9.44 -2.55
CA PHE A 247 0.18 10.30 -1.56
C PHE A 247 0.96 11.48 -2.15
N ARG A 248 1.05 11.62 -3.48
CA ARG A 248 1.89 12.66 -4.12
C ARG A 248 1.60 14.08 -3.60
N ALA A 249 0.33 14.40 -3.34
CA ALA A 249 -0.07 15.73 -2.87
C ALA A 249 0.49 16.10 -1.49
N ALA A 250 0.81 15.11 -0.65
CA ALA A 250 1.32 15.32 0.70
C ALA A 250 2.86 15.30 0.81
N ILE A 251 3.60 15.00 -0.27
CA ILE A 251 5.06 14.78 -0.21
C ILE A 251 5.80 16.01 0.32
N GLU A 252 5.50 17.22 -0.19
CA GLU A 252 6.16 18.45 0.27
C GLU A 252 5.91 18.71 1.75
N THR A 253 4.68 18.49 2.20
CA THR A 253 4.30 18.65 3.61
C THR A 253 4.96 17.59 4.48
N GLN A 254 5.07 16.34 4.03
CA GLN A 254 5.79 15.28 4.73
C GLN A 254 7.27 15.63 4.91
N ILE A 255 7.92 16.14 3.87
CA ILE A 255 9.32 16.57 3.93
C ILE A 255 9.47 17.67 4.99
N GLU A 256 8.58 18.66 4.99
CA GLU A 256 8.62 19.74 5.98
C GLU A 256 8.46 19.19 7.41
N ILE A 257 7.53 18.26 7.63
CA ILE A 257 7.34 17.58 8.92
C ILE A 257 8.63 16.89 9.38
N ASP A 258 9.28 16.14 8.49
CA ASP A 258 10.51 15.40 8.78
C ASP A 258 11.66 16.33 9.23
N TYR A 259 11.81 17.47 8.55
CA TYR A 259 12.82 18.47 8.92
C TYR A 259 12.46 19.19 10.23
N GLN A 260 11.21 19.57 10.43
CA GLN A 260 10.76 20.23 11.66
C GLN A 260 10.91 19.33 12.89
N LEU A 261 10.54 18.06 12.77
CA LEU A 261 10.73 17.07 13.86
C LEU A 261 12.21 16.84 14.13
N SER A 262 13.05 16.81 13.11
CA SER A 262 14.51 16.66 13.26
C SER A 262 15.13 17.86 13.97
N GLN A 263 14.69 19.08 13.66
CA GLN A 263 15.13 20.30 14.34
C GLN A 263 14.63 20.36 15.78
N ALA A 264 13.36 20.04 16.05
CA ALA A 264 12.81 19.97 17.39
C ALA A 264 13.55 18.92 18.25
N GLY A 265 13.79 17.73 17.71
CA GLY A 265 14.54 16.67 18.38
C GLY A 265 15.97 17.10 18.73
N ARG A 266 16.61 17.88 17.84
CA ARG A 266 17.91 18.49 18.11
C ARG A 266 17.83 19.53 19.24
N GLY A 267 16.87 20.45 19.19
CA GLY A 267 16.64 21.43 20.25
C GLY A 267 16.43 20.79 21.60
N LEU A 268 15.64 19.71 21.66
CA LEU A 268 15.42 18.94 22.90
C LEU A 268 16.69 18.29 23.42
N LYS A 269 17.58 17.77 22.56
CA LYS A 269 18.88 17.21 22.97
C LYS A 269 19.76 18.27 23.62
N TYR A 270 19.81 19.49 23.07
CA TYR A 270 20.55 20.58 23.66
C TYR A 270 19.93 21.10 24.97
N SER A 271 18.59 21.07 25.10
CA SER A 271 17.91 21.42 26.34
C SER A 271 18.12 20.41 27.45
N SER A 272 18.23 19.12 27.10
CA SER A 272 18.50 18.04 28.08
C SER A 272 19.94 17.97 28.54
N ASP A 273 20.88 18.62 27.81
CA ASP A 273 22.28 18.80 28.21
C ASP A 273 22.65 20.29 28.13
N PRO A 274 22.14 21.12 29.07
CA PRO A 274 22.28 22.56 29.01
C PRO A 274 23.75 23.00 29.15
N THR A 275 24.11 24.04 28.38
CA THR A 275 25.45 24.61 28.43
C THR A 275 25.63 25.42 29.72
N LEU A 276 26.70 25.11 30.45
CA LEU A 276 27.07 25.89 31.59
C LEU A 276 27.74 27.19 31.13
N LEU A 277 27.15 28.31 31.50
CA LEU A 277 27.72 29.64 31.33
C LEU A 277 28.34 30.10 32.65
N ILE A 278 29.63 30.36 32.64
CA ILE A 278 30.35 30.93 33.78
C ILE A 278 30.81 32.33 33.42
N LYS A 279 30.45 33.29 34.21
CA LYS A 279 30.91 34.66 34.11
C LYS A 279 31.96 34.91 35.21
N GLU A 280 33.13 35.41 34.86
CA GLU A 280 34.25 35.65 35.77
C GLU A 280 34.60 34.41 36.64
N PRO A 281 35.13 33.31 36.07
CA PRO A 281 35.54 32.17 36.82
C PRO A 281 36.67 32.54 37.82
N ALA A 282 36.69 31.94 39.00
CA ALA A 282 37.73 32.20 40.01
C ALA A 282 39.14 31.79 39.59
N SER A 283 39.27 30.88 38.63
CA SER A 283 40.51 30.43 38.02
C SER A 283 40.29 30.08 36.59
N THR A 284 41.24 30.47 35.72
CA THR A 284 41.27 30.08 34.30
C THR A 284 42.20 28.88 34.04
N ASP A 285 42.92 28.41 35.06
CA ASP A 285 43.86 27.31 34.96
C ASP A 285 43.19 26.00 35.43
N GLY A 286 42.49 25.36 34.56
CA GLY A 286 41.92 24.05 34.78
C GLY A 286 40.75 23.69 33.88
N GLU A 287 40.61 22.40 33.56
CA GLU A 287 39.49 21.87 32.83
C GLU A 287 38.23 21.94 33.70
N ILE A 288 37.23 22.67 33.29
CA ILE A 288 35.93 22.73 34.00
C ILE A 288 35.14 21.46 33.68
N VAL A 289 35.10 20.54 34.61
CA VAL A 289 34.33 19.27 34.46
C VAL A 289 32.91 19.49 34.91
N LYS A 290 31.98 19.40 33.97
CA LYS A 290 30.52 19.40 34.19
C LYS A 290 30.11 18.00 34.70
N GLY A 291 29.48 17.93 35.87
CA GLY A 291 28.97 16.66 36.41
C GLY A 291 28.33 16.80 37.78
N ALA A 292 27.46 15.84 38.11
CA ALA A 292 26.86 15.79 39.46
C ALA A 292 27.95 15.54 40.53
N GLY A 293 28.03 16.42 41.49
CA GLY A 293 29.02 16.37 42.56
C GLY A 293 30.29 17.21 42.38
N ASN A 294 30.41 17.91 41.25
CA ASN A 294 31.49 18.88 41.02
C ASN A 294 31.08 20.27 41.52
N ALA A 295 31.83 20.84 42.41
CA ALA A 295 31.63 22.24 42.87
C ALA A 295 32.28 23.21 41.87
N LEU A 296 31.48 24.17 41.37
CA LEU A 296 31.98 25.26 40.57
C LEU A 296 32.30 26.45 41.45
N VAL A 297 33.50 26.94 41.36
CA VAL A 297 33.94 28.12 42.11
C VAL A 297 33.98 29.32 41.13
N VAL A 298 33.24 30.34 41.46
CA VAL A 298 33.23 31.62 40.74
C VAL A 298 33.84 32.73 41.62
N SER A 299 34.33 33.80 41.02
CA SER A 299 34.81 34.99 41.75
C SER A 299 33.70 35.67 42.55
N GLU A 300 34.06 36.60 43.45
CA GLU A 300 33.09 37.34 44.27
C GLU A 300 32.05 38.12 43.42
N LYS A 301 32.35 38.45 42.18
CA LYS A 301 31.44 39.09 41.23
C LYS A 301 31.02 38.15 40.10
N GLY A 302 31.44 36.90 40.19
CA GLY A 302 31.13 35.87 39.20
C GLY A 302 29.71 35.33 39.35
N ASP A 303 29.19 34.78 38.20
CA ASP A 303 27.90 34.13 38.15
C ASP A 303 28.05 32.85 37.31
N ALA A 304 27.34 31.80 37.69
CA ALA A 304 27.29 30.54 36.92
C ALA A 304 25.85 30.14 36.75
N LYS A 305 25.41 29.93 35.52
CA LYS A 305 24.09 29.48 35.20
C LYS A 305 24.06 28.48 34.09
N LEU A 306 23.11 27.56 34.11
CA LEU A 306 22.81 26.71 32.99
C LEU A 306 21.97 27.50 31.99
N LEU A 307 22.44 27.54 30.75
CA LEU A 307 21.66 28.10 29.65
C LEU A 307 20.64 27.03 29.23
N GLU A 308 19.43 27.19 29.70
CA GLU A 308 18.29 26.37 29.26
C GLU A 308 17.61 27.02 28.06
N ILE A 309 17.49 26.26 26.97
CA ILE A 309 16.63 26.64 25.85
C ILE A 309 15.20 26.38 26.31
N GLY A 310 14.41 27.42 26.53
CA GLY A 310 13.06 27.31 27.04
C GLY A 310 12.21 26.38 26.16
N GLY A 311 11.45 25.43 26.80
CA GLY A 311 10.63 24.44 26.12
C GLY A 311 9.49 24.98 25.25
N THR A 312 9.20 26.30 25.32
CA THR A 312 8.18 26.97 24.51
C THR A 312 8.42 26.87 23.00
N ALA A 313 9.68 26.95 22.55
CA ALA A 313 10.02 26.78 21.13
C ALA A 313 9.70 25.35 20.64
N SER A 314 9.99 24.35 21.46
CA SER A 314 9.69 22.95 21.11
C SER A 314 8.19 22.68 21.05
N ALA A 315 7.40 23.27 21.98
CA ALA A 315 5.95 23.17 21.96
C ALA A 315 5.35 23.83 20.70
N ALA A 316 5.84 25.01 20.30
CA ALA A 316 5.40 25.69 19.09
C ALA A 316 5.70 24.87 17.81
N VAL A 317 6.87 24.19 17.74
CA VAL A 317 7.17 23.28 16.62
C VAL A 317 6.24 22.08 16.60
N LEU A 318 5.94 21.48 17.75
CA LEU A 318 5.02 20.35 17.81
C LEU A 318 3.59 20.74 17.40
N ASP A 319 3.12 21.94 17.76
CA ASP A 319 1.82 22.44 17.33
C ASP A 319 1.81 22.73 15.82
N TYR A 320 2.89 23.29 15.27
CA TYR A 320 3.04 23.48 13.83
C TYR A 320 3.04 22.14 13.09
N VAL A 321 3.77 21.14 13.58
CA VAL A 321 3.76 19.77 12.98
C VAL A 321 2.38 19.15 13.01
N ARG A 322 1.57 19.37 14.07
CA ARG A 322 0.17 18.92 14.12
C ARG A 322 -0.65 19.52 12.98
N VAL A 323 -0.54 20.84 12.78
CA VAL A 323 -1.23 21.53 11.68
C VAL A 323 -0.78 20.99 10.32
N LEU A 324 0.52 20.85 10.10
CA LEU A 324 1.05 20.29 8.86
C LEU A 324 0.53 18.86 8.61
N ARG A 325 0.49 18.02 9.66
CA ARG A 325 -0.06 16.67 9.56
C ARG A 325 -1.54 16.68 9.18
N GLU A 326 -2.35 17.55 9.79
CA GLU A 326 -3.77 17.68 9.44
C GLU A 326 -3.96 18.10 7.99
N MET A 327 -3.21 19.11 7.52
CA MET A 327 -3.23 19.56 6.13
C MET A 327 -2.82 18.45 5.15
N ALA A 328 -1.75 17.72 5.46
CA ALA A 328 -1.29 16.61 4.63
C ALA A 328 -2.34 15.51 4.53
N LEU A 329 -2.90 15.07 5.67
CA LEU A 329 -3.96 14.06 5.70
C LEU A 329 -5.24 14.53 4.97
N GLU A 330 -5.54 15.83 5.01
CA GLU A 330 -6.65 16.41 4.27
C GLU A 330 -6.44 16.32 2.77
N SER A 331 -5.22 16.60 2.30
CA SER A 331 -4.87 16.60 0.87
C SER A 331 -4.90 15.23 0.22
N ILE A 332 -4.74 14.15 0.99
CA ILE A 332 -4.68 12.76 0.51
C ILE A 332 -5.76 11.84 1.12
N HIS A 333 -6.79 12.42 1.71
CA HIS A 333 -7.90 11.69 2.34
C HIS A 333 -7.47 10.68 3.42
N GLY A 334 -6.38 10.96 4.14
CA GLY A 334 -5.88 10.11 5.21
C GLY A 334 -6.77 10.11 6.46
N ASN A 335 -6.51 9.18 7.36
CA ASN A 335 -7.22 9.06 8.63
C ASN A 335 -6.87 10.23 9.55
N ARG A 336 -7.87 11.06 9.90
CA ARG A 336 -7.75 12.18 10.84
C ARG A 336 -8.22 11.82 12.25
N ALA A 337 -8.80 10.62 12.43
CA ALA A 337 -9.23 10.19 13.75
C ALA A 337 -8.01 10.03 14.66
N SER A 338 -8.05 10.69 15.81
CA SER A 338 -7.07 10.53 16.87
C SER A 338 -7.64 9.56 17.90
N ALA A 339 -6.85 8.59 18.34
CA ALA A 339 -7.25 7.63 19.36
C ALA A 339 -7.72 8.34 20.64
N ASP A 340 -7.15 9.52 20.92
CA ASP A 340 -7.48 10.33 22.10
C ASP A 340 -8.89 10.96 22.04
N ARG A 341 -9.50 11.01 20.84
CA ARG A 341 -10.87 11.52 20.63
C ARG A 341 -11.92 10.41 20.59
N LEU A 342 -11.49 9.15 20.64
CA LEU A 342 -12.40 8.01 20.66
C LEU A 342 -12.90 7.78 22.09
N THR A 343 -14.18 8.01 22.33
CA THR A 343 -14.85 7.59 23.57
C THR A 343 -15.48 6.21 23.37
N ALA A 344 -15.48 5.38 24.43
CA ALA A 344 -15.94 3.99 24.38
C ALA A 344 -17.43 3.80 23.99
N ALA A 345 -18.20 4.89 23.87
CA ALA A 345 -19.63 4.88 23.57
C ALA A 345 -20.00 5.29 22.14
N GLN A 346 -19.04 5.34 21.19
CA GLN A 346 -19.35 5.77 19.83
C GLN A 346 -19.98 4.63 19.02
N SER A 347 -21.09 4.93 18.32
CA SER A 347 -21.73 4.00 17.39
C SER A 347 -20.83 3.75 16.16
N GLY A 348 -21.02 2.61 15.47
CA GLY A 348 -20.34 2.31 14.21
C GLY A 348 -20.49 3.44 13.20
N ARG A 349 -21.65 4.11 13.16
CA ARG A 349 -21.89 5.28 12.30
C ARG A 349 -21.02 6.49 12.65
N ALA A 350 -20.77 6.74 13.93
CA ALA A 350 -19.88 7.82 14.35
C ALA A 350 -18.43 7.55 13.91
N LEU A 351 -17.97 6.30 14.01
CA LEU A 351 -16.67 5.87 13.54
C LEU A 351 -16.54 5.99 12.00
N GLU A 352 -17.57 5.65 11.23
CA GLU A 352 -17.62 5.88 9.80
C GLU A 352 -17.47 7.36 9.45
N LEU A 353 -18.22 8.24 10.12
CA LEU A 353 -18.14 9.68 9.87
C LEU A 353 -16.77 10.26 10.21
N MET A 354 -16.12 9.78 11.26
CA MET A 354 -14.77 10.21 11.62
C MET A 354 -13.71 9.76 10.58
N ASN A 355 -13.93 8.63 9.94
CA ASN A 355 -13.05 8.07 8.91
C ASN A 355 -13.53 8.36 7.48
N GLN A 356 -14.49 9.28 7.28
CA GLN A 356 -15.14 9.53 5.99
C GLN A 356 -14.14 9.78 4.85
N GLY A 357 -13.08 10.54 5.10
CA GLY A 357 -12.05 10.81 4.09
C GLY A 357 -11.35 9.52 3.63
N LEU A 358 -10.92 8.69 4.58
CA LEU A 358 -10.26 7.42 4.28
C LEU A 358 -11.21 6.44 3.58
N ILE A 359 -12.50 6.43 3.95
CA ILE A 359 -13.53 5.62 3.28
C ILE A 359 -13.70 6.07 1.81
N TRP A 360 -13.72 7.37 1.52
CA TRP A 360 -13.77 7.87 0.14
C TRP A 360 -12.56 7.44 -0.70
N LEU A 361 -11.36 7.49 -0.12
CA LEU A 361 -10.17 6.97 -0.77
C LEU A 361 -10.31 5.47 -1.04
N ALA A 362 -10.75 4.71 -0.04
CA ALA A 362 -10.95 3.27 -0.16
C ALA A 362 -12.05 2.92 -1.19
N ASP A 363 -13.12 3.71 -1.32
CA ASP A 363 -14.14 3.52 -2.36
C ASP A 363 -13.55 3.65 -3.77
N MET A 364 -12.72 4.66 -4.01
CA MET A 364 -12.03 4.80 -5.31
C MET A 364 -11.11 3.61 -5.58
N LEU A 365 -10.38 3.16 -4.56
CA LEU A 365 -9.49 2.00 -4.68
C LEU A 365 -10.27 0.67 -4.87
N ARG A 366 -11.51 0.53 -4.34
CA ARG A 366 -12.39 -0.61 -4.64
C ARG A 366 -12.70 -0.74 -6.13
N VAL A 367 -12.90 0.38 -6.80
CA VAL A 367 -13.10 0.37 -8.25
C VAL A 367 -11.83 -0.08 -8.97
N SER A 368 -10.68 0.52 -8.66
CA SER A 368 -9.43 0.21 -9.35
C SER A 368 -8.94 -1.22 -9.05
N TYR A 369 -8.81 -1.59 -7.79
CA TYR A 369 -8.25 -2.88 -7.39
C TYR A 369 -9.29 -3.98 -7.21
N GLY A 370 -10.53 -3.64 -6.88
CA GLY A 370 -11.61 -4.63 -6.83
C GLY A 370 -12.10 -4.99 -8.21
N GLU A 371 -12.81 -4.08 -8.86
CA GLU A 371 -13.41 -4.36 -10.17
C GLU A 371 -12.38 -4.39 -11.30
N GLY A 372 -11.42 -3.48 -11.27
CA GLY A 372 -10.35 -3.40 -12.27
C GLY A 372 -9.30 -4.51 -12.17
N ALA A 373 -9.00 -5.01 -10.96
CA ALA A 373 -7.98 -6.04 -10.79
C ALA A 373 -8.55 -7.39 -10.34
N LEU A 374 -9.12 -7.48 -9.14
CA LEU A 374 -9.56 -8.77 -8.57
C LEU A 374 -10.59 -9.47 -9.46
N LEU A 375 -11.58 -8.73 -9.96
CA LEU A 375 -12.58 -9.27 -10.86
C LEU A 375 -11.99 -9.66 -12.24
N ALA A 376 -11.01 -8.89 -12.73
CA ALA A 376 -10.28 -9.24 -13.96
C ALA A 376 -9.47 -10.53 -13.77
N LEU A 377 -8.75 -10.69 -12.64
CA LEU A 377 -8.06 -11.94 -12.29
C LEU A 377 -9.03 -13.13 -12.23
N ALA A 378 -10.19 -12.96 -11.61
CA ALA A 378 -11.19 -14.00 -11.53
C ALA A 378 -11.71 -14.41 -12.92
N ARG A 379 -11.94 -13.46 -13.83
CA ARG A 379 -12.27 -13.75 -15.24
C ARG A 379 -11.14 -14.49 -15.97
N MET A 380 -9.88 -14.12 -15.72
CA MET A 380 -8.71 -14.83 -16.27
C MET A 380 -8.68 -16.29 -15.79
N VAL A 381 -9.03 -16.55 -14.53
CA VAL A 381 -9.14 -17.93 -14.00
C VAL A 381 -10.21 -18.72 -14.73
N LEU A 382 -11.42 -18.14 -14.96
CA LEU A 382 -12.47 -18.78 -15.73
C LEU A 382 -12.00 -19.16 -17.14
N GLN A 383 -11.27 -18.26 -17.81
CA GLN A 383 -10.72 -18.51 -19.15
C GLN A 383 -9.61 -19.56 -19.11
N ALA A 384 -8.72 -19.51 -18.11
CA ALA A 384 -7.65 -20.50 -17.95
C ALA A 384 -8.21 -21.91 -17.70
N ALA A 385 -9.31 -22.05 -16.96
CA ALA A 385 -10.01 -23.32 -16.72
C ALA A 385 -10.57 -23.99 -17.99
N GLN A 386 -10.72 -23.22 -19.10
CA GLN A 386 -11.07 -23.79 -20.42
C GLN A 386 -9.89 -24.46 -21.11
N ARG A 387 -8.68 -23.99 -20.83
CA ARG A 387 -7.44 -24.41 -21.48
C ARG A 387 -6.67 -25.44 -20.66
N TYR A 388 -6.73 -25.32 -19.35
CA TYR A 388 -5.98 -26.14 -18.41
C TYR A 388 -6.91 -26.84 -17.43
N ARG A 389 -6.55 -28.08 -17.07
CA ARG A 389 -7.13 -28.75 -15.92
C ARG A 389 -6.55 -28.12 -14.66
N LEU A 390 -7.30 -27.22 -14.06
CA LEU A 390 -6.85 -26.53 -12.85
C LEU A 390 -7.03 -27.45 -11.63
N ILE A 391 -6.14 -27.28 -10.66
CA ILE A 391 -6.11 -28.00 -9.39
C ILE A 391 -6.20 -26.98 -8.26
N VAL A 392 -7.19 -27.12 -7.40
CA VAL A 392 -7.40 -26.30 -6.20
C VAL A 392 -7.54 -27.23 -5.01
N GLN A 393 -6.83 -26.99 -3.94
CA GLN A 393 -6.77 -27.85 -2.74
C GLN A 393 -6.42 -29.32 -3.04
N GLY A 394 -5.61 -29.54 -4.08
CA GLY A 394 -5.20 -30.89 -4.50
C GLY A 394 -6.21 -31.63 -5.38
N GLU A 395 -7.40 -31.06 -5.60
CA GLU A 395 -8.44 -31.65 -6.44
C GLU A 395 -8.57 -30.91 -7.78
N ALA A 396 -8.85 -31.68 -8.83
CA ALA A 396 -9.12 -31.09 -10.14
C ALA A 396 -10.50 -30.45 -10.14
N ILE A 397 -10.56 -29.16 -10.41
CA ILE A 397 -11.83 -28.45 -10.50
C ILE A 397 -12.57 -28.77 -11.81
N PRO A 398 -13.91 -28.75 -11.82
CA PRO A 398 -14.69 -28.87 -13.04
C PRO A 398 -14.39 -27.73 -14.01
N ARG A 399 -14.76 -27.89 -15.29
CA ARG A 399 -14.74 -26.76 -16.20
C ARG A 399 -15.72 -25.69 -15.74
N LEU A 400 -15.19 -24.51 -15.47
CA LEU A 400 -16.02 -23.35 -15.05
C LEU A 400 -16.61 -22.69 -16.30
N ASP A 401 -17.83 -22.19 -16.21
CA ASP A 401 -18.42 -21.43 -17.33
C ASP A 401 -17.68 -20.10 -17.54
N PRO A 402 -17.04 -19.87 -18.69
CA PRO A 402 -16.33 -18.62 -18.96
C PRO A 402 -17.27 -17.41 -19.05
N ALA A 403 -18.56 -17.61 -19.29
CA ALA A 403 -19.58 -16.56 -19.32
C ALA A 403 -20.22 -16.31 -17.95
N ALA A 404 -19.78 -17.00 -16.89
CA ALA A 404 -20.31 -16.81 -15.55
C ALA A 404 -20.17 -15.35 -15.11
N ARG A 405 -21.28 -14.76 -14.69
CA ARG A 405 -21.30 -13.36 -14.22
C ARG A 405 -20.76 -13.32 -12.79
N LEU A 406 -19.56 -12.80 -12.66
CA LEU A 406 -18.90 -12.58 -11.38
C LEU A 406 -19.18 -11.17 -10.86
N THR A 407 -19.41 -11.06 -9.57
CA THR A 407 -19.56 -9.78 -8.83
C THR A 407 -18.75 -9.84 -7.54
N LEU A 408 -18.45 -8.68 -6.97
CA LEU A 408 -17.77 -8.58 -5.68
C LEU A 408 -18.77 -8.14 -4.62
N ALA A 409 -18.88 -8.95 -3.56
CA ALA A 409 -19.65 -8.58 -2.38
C ALA A 409 -18.70 -8.08 -1.29
N TRP A 410 -18.72 -6.76 -1.07
CA TRP A 410 -17.86 -6.12 -0.09
C TRP A 410 -18.49 -6.13 1.30
N PRO A 411 -17.70 -6.43 2.35
CA PRO A 411 -18.17 -6.28 3.72
C PRO A 411 -18.37 -4.80 4.08
N ARG A 412 -19.08 -4.56 5.17
CA ARG A 412 -19.26 -3.20 5.73
C ARG A 412 -17.90 -2.63 6.14
N TRP A 413 -17.74 -1.30 6.05
CA TRP A 413 -16.52 -0.58 6.43
C TRP A 413 -16.17 -0.74 7.91
N VAL A 414 -17.17 -0.69 8.77
CA VAL A 414 -17.02 -0.86 10.21
C VAL A 414 -17.92 -2.00 10.65
N PRO A 415 -17.42 -2.96 11.41
CA PRO A 415 -18.25 -4.01 11.98
C PRO A 415 -19.35 -3.41 12.86
N PRO A 416 -20.60 -3.91 12.80
CA PRO A 416 -21.69 -3.40 13.61
C PRO A 416 -21.41 -3.64 15.09
N THR A 417 -21.64 -2.62 15.92
CA THR A 417 -21.56 -2.73 17.37
C THR A 417 -22.70 -3.62 17.89
N ALA A 418 -22.65 -4.01 19.17
CA ALA A 418 -23.73 -4.77 19.80
C ALA A 418 -25.07 -4.01 19.74
N ASP A 419 -25.02 -2.69 19.92
CA ASP A 419 -26.19 -1.79 19.83
C ASP A 419 -26.74 -1.70 18.41
N ASP A 420 -25.85 -1.58 17.39
CA ASP A 420 -26.26 -1.60 16.00
C ASP A 420 -26.93 -2.92 15.63
N ARG A 421 -26.36 -4.06 16.06
CA ARG A 421 -26.97 -5.39 15.83
C ARG A 421 -28.34 -5.53 16.46
N MET A 422 -28.53 -5.02 17.68
CA MET A 422 -29.83 -5.01 18.35
C MET A 422 -30.86 -4.17 17.59
N LYS A 423 -30.47 -2.97 17.13
CA LYS A 423 -31.34 -2.08 16.34
C LYS A 423 -31.67 -2.69 14.95
N ASP A 424 -30.70 -3.29 14.29
CA ASP A 424 -30.91 -4.02 13.02
C ASP A 424 -31.90 -5.17 13.22
N ALA A 425 -31.73 -5.98 14.27
CA ALA A 425 -32.65 -7.09 14.58
C ALA A 425 -34.09 -6.61 14.86
N GLN A 426 -34.26 -5.52 15.62
CA GLN A 426 -35.56 -4.89 15.87
C GLN A 426 -36.20 -4.39 14.58
N THR A 427 -35.42 -3.72 13.72
CA THR A 427 -35.89 -3.23 12.43
C THR A 427 -36.34 -4.34 11.53
N LEU A 428 -35.54 -5.42 11.41
CA LEU A 428 -35.86 -6.58 10.59
C LEU A 428 -37.12 -7.31 11.13
N ALA A 429 -37.24 -7.45 12.44
CA ALA A 429 -38.43 -8.03 13.07
C ALA A 429 -39.68 -7.20 12.75
N THR A 430 -39.61 -5.88 12.85
CA THR A 430 -40.72 -4.97 12.52
C THR A 430 -41.13 -5.06 11.04
N LEU A 431 -40.15 -5.04 10.12
CA LEU A 431 -40.41 -5.13 8.68
C LEU A 431 -40.99 -6.52 8.30
N ALA A 432 -40.51 -7.58 8.92
CA ALA A 432 -41.02 -8.94 8.69
C ALA A 432 -42.46 -9.09 9.25
N ALA A 433 -42.75 -8.55 10.44
CA ALA A 433 -44.09 -8.53 11.01
C ALA A 433 -45.07 -7.73 10.17
N ALA A 434 -44.63 -6.60 9.60
CA ALA A 434 -45.39 -5.78 8.66
C ALA A 434 -45.52 -6.41 7.25
N ARG A 435 -44.93 -7.57 7.01
CA ARG A 435 -44.88 -8.27 5.71
C ARG A 435 -44.25 -7.44 4.57
N GLN A 436 -43.37 -6.50 4.91
CA GLN A 436 -42.63 -5.69 3.93
C GLN A 436 -41.41 -6.40 3.37
N ILE A 437 -40.86 -7.37 4.12
CA ILE A 437 -39.76 -8.23 3.67
C ILE A 437 -40.09 -9.71 3.94
N SER A 438 -39.53 -10.60 3.12
CA SER A 438 -39.65 -12.04 3.36
C SER A 438 -38.70 -12.49 4.49
N GLN A 439 -39.00 -13.60 5.14
CA GLN A 439 -38.14 -14.24 6.15
C GLN A 439 -36.77 -14.55 5.54
N GLN A 440 -36.73 -15.01 4.30
CA GLN A 440 -35.49 -15.27 3.56
C GLN A 440 -34.62 -14.01 3.43
N THR A 441 -35.24 -12.86 3.11
CA THR A 441 -34.52 -11.59 3.03
C THR A 441 -33.99 -11.15 4.39
N ALA A 442 -34.78 -11.32 5.45
CA ALA A 442 -34.35 -10.98 6.81
C ALA A 442 -33.14 -11.82 7.23
N ILE A 443 -33.17 -13.14 7.01
CA ILE A 443 -32.05 -14.04 7.32
C ILE A 443 -30.83 -13.69 6.47
N LYS A 444 -30.99 -13.43 5.17
CA LYS A 444 -29.90 -13.02 4.29
C LYS A 444 -29.20 -11.75 4.80
N SER A 445 -29.94 -10.81 5.38
CA SER A 445 -29.40 -9.56 5.89
C SER A 445 -28.52 -9.73 7.14
N ILE A 446 -28.73 -10.80 7.93
CA ILE A 446 -27.96 -11.08 9.15
C ILE A 446 -26.96 -12.24 8.96
N ALA A 447 -27.04 -12.98 7.84
CA ALA A 447 -26.30 -14.20 7.59
C ALA A 447 -24.79 -14.03 7.84
N ALA A 448 -24.19 -12.98 7.30
CA ALA A 448 -22.75 -12.69 7.47
C ALA A 448 -22.38 -12.35 8.93
N THR A 449 -23.32 -11.83 9.74
CA THR A 449 -23.06 -11.44 11.13
C THR A 449 -23.12 -12.63 12.09
N TYR A 450 -23.85 -13.68 11.71
CA TYR A 450 -24.09 -14.87 12.53
C TYR A 450 -23.57 -16.15 11.89
N ASP A 451 -22.66 -16.04 10.91
CA ASP A 451 -22.00 -17.15 10.22
C ASP A 451 -22.99 -18.18 9.62
N ILE A 452 -24.11 -17.70 9.07
CA ILE A 452 -25.10 -18.54 8.39
C ILE A 452 -24.64 -18.74 6.94
N GLU A 453 -24.04 -19.90 6.65
CA GLU A 453 -23.53 -20.21 5.31
C GLU A 453 -24.64 -20.67 4.35
N ASP A 454 -25.59 -21.47 4.83
CA ASP A 454 -26.69 -22.04 4.02
C ASP A 454 -28.05 -21.50 4.49
N ILE A 455 -28.54 -20.48 3.78
CA ILE A 455 -29.81 -19.81 4.07
C ILE A 455 -31.02 -20.77 3.89
N PRO A 456 -31.11 -21.61 2.83
CA PRO A 456 -32.14 -22.63 2.71
C PRO A 456 -32.17 -23.61 3.86
N ALA A 457 -31.02 -24.14 4.29
CA ALA A 457 -30.94 -25.03 5.43
C ALA A 457 -31.34 -24.36 6.74
N GLU A 458 -30.99 -23.08 6.92
CA GLU A 458 -31.40 -22.32 8.10
C GLU A 458 -32.92 -22.08 8.13
N LEU A 459 -33.50 -21.73 6.99
CA LEU A 459 -34.96 -21.61 6.86
C LEU A 459 -35.68 -22.94 7.20
N ALA A 460 -35.14 -24.08 6.74
CA ALA A 460 -35.69 -25.40 7.06
C ALA A 460 -35.58 -25.71 8.56
N ARG A 461 -34.46 -25.35 9.21
CA ARG A 461 -34.29 -25.48 10.68
C ARG A 461 -35.29 -24.62 11.44
N ILE A 462 -35.46 -23.36 11.06
CA ILE A 462 -36.45 -22.46 11.67
C ILE A 462 -37.87 -22.99 11.51
N ALA A 463 -38.21 -23.51 10.31
CA ALA A 463 -39.55 -24.11 10.07
C ALA A 463 -39.80 -25.40 10.86
N ALA A 464 -38.75 -26.14 11.16
CA ALA A 464 -38.83 -27.39 11.94
C ALA A 464 -38.82 -27.16 13.47
N ASP A 465 -38.45 -25.94 13.93
CA ASP A 465 -38.39 -25.61 15.37
C ASP A 465 -39.79 -25.36 15.94
N PRO A 466 -40.32 -26.23 16.84
CA PRO A 466 -41.65 -26.07 17.41
C PRO A 466 -41.77 -24.83 18.32
N SER A 467 -40.63 -24.21 18.77
CA SER A 467 -40.64 -23.03 19.62
C SER A 467 -40.92 -21.74 18.84
N VAL A 468 -40.85 -21.76 17.52
CA VAL A 468 -41.06 -20.62 16.60
C VAL A 468 -42.52 -20.51 16.11
N GLN A 469 -43.47 -21.18 16.75
CA GLN A 469 -44.88 -20.95 16.44
C GLN A 469 -45.26 -19.53 16.93
N PHE A 470 -45.28 -18.57 16.02
CA PHE A 470 -45.91 -17.26 16.26
C PHE A 470 -47.34 -17.51 16.77
N PRO A 471 -47.78 -16.76 17.78
CA PRO A 471 -49.17 -16.88 18.24
C PRO A 471 -50.07 -16.60 17.04
N ARG A 472 -50.85 -17.62 16.63
CA ARG A 472 -51.97 -17.44 15.72
C ARG A 472 -52.94 -16.51 16.42
N ASN A 473 -53.08 -15.28 15.97
CA ASN A 473 -54.18 -14.42 16.40
C ASN A 473 -55.48 -15.16 16.12
N SER A 474 -56.04 -15.72 17.17
CA SER A 474 -57.43 -16.17 17.22
C SER A 474 -58.33 -14.97 17.43
N GLY A 475 -59.14 -14.63 16.45
CA GLY A 475 -60.26 -13.71 16.61
C GLY A 475 -60.21 -12.55 15.67
#